data_acc397d4f59e92c087ce10aad52a5bcb
#
_entry.id   acc397d4f59e92c087ce10aad52a5bcb
#
_cell.length_a   1.000
_cell.length_b   1.000
_cell.length_c   1.000
_cell.angle_alpha   90.00
_cell.angle_beta   90.00
_cell.angle_gamma   90.00
#
_symmetry.space_group_name_H-M   'P 1'
#
loop_
_entity.id
_entity.type
_entity.pdbx_description
1 polymer ?
#
loop_
_entity_poly.entity_id
_entity_poly.type
_entity_poly.pdbx_seq_one_letter_code
_entity_poly.pdbx_strand_id
1 'polypeptide(L)'
;MRIGAIDCGTNSIRLLIADAVVETDENGKETTRLKDVVRQMRIVRLGQGVDATGWLAQEALDRTFEAAREYAQLLKEHGADRVRFVATSATRDAGNRKVFMDGIQQILGIEPEVISGTEEASLSFAGAMRAVGAGDKNTLVFDLGGGSTEFVLGGGRGAEAKVISSRSVNVGCVRLTERHMVSAPVTDEQVQRVEADTDAAIETVVSSVPLSTATRAVAVAGTATTLAAAALGLETYDSEAINGTSLSLETVQRTAQMLRSMTRQERAELGYMHPGRVDVIGAGVTIYARILTRLNEITDGVINSVTVSEHDILDGIALSQL
;
A
#
# COMPACT_ATOMS: atom_id res chain seq x y z
N MET A 1 -6.17 -12.08 22.82
CA MET A 1 -5.64 -12.94 21.71
C MET A 1 -4.60 -12.16 20.96
N ARG A 2 -3.42 -12.73 20.78
CA ARG A 2 -2.33 -12.10 20.03
C ARG A 2 -2.28 -12.68 18.61
N ILE A 3 -2.29 -11.82 17.62
CA ILE A 3 -2.32 -12.22 16.21
C ILE A 3 -1.09 -11.69 15.48
N GLY A 4 -0.61 -12.47 14.51
CA GLY A 4 0.41 -12.08 13.56
C GLY A 4 -0.19 -11.89 12.18
N ALA A 5 0.18 -10.82 11.49
CA ALA A 5 -0.17 -10.57 10.10
C ALA A 5 1.12 -10.30 9.31
N ILE A 6 1.28 -10.98 8.19
CA ILE A 6 2.39 -10.73 7.28
C ILE A 6 1.82 -10.39 5.91
N ASP A 7 2.29 -9.28 5.34
CA ASP A 7 2.03 -8.86 3.98
C ASP A 7 3.32 -8.88 3.17
N CYS A 8 3.35 -9.67 2.12
CA CYS A 8 4.48 -9.75 1.20
C CYS A 8 4.09 -9.20 -0.18
N GLY A 9 4.40 -7.93 -0.37
CA GLY A 9 4.16 -7.20 -1.60
C GLY A 9 5.32 -7.27 -2.61
N THR A 10 5.22 -6.47 -3.65
CA THR A 10 6.23 -6.36 -4.72
C THR A 10 7.54 -5.76 -4.23
N ASN A 11 7.49 -4.76 -3.34
CA ASN A 11 8.67 -4.02 -2.86
C ASN A 11 9.11 -4.45 -1.46
N SER A 12 8.18 -4.73 -0.58
CA SER A 12 8.43 -4.96 0.85
C SER A 12 7.71 -6.17 1.40
N ILE A 13 8.25 -6.74 2.48
CA ILE A 13 7.54 -7.65 3.38
C ILE A 13 7.34 -6.94 4.72
N ARG A 14 6.15 -7.07 5.30
CA ARG A 14 5.74 -6.37 6.51
C ARG A 14 5.19 -7.34 7.54
N LEU A 15 5.45 -7.05 8.81
CA LEU A 15 4.95 -7.81 9.96
C LEU A 15 4.19 -6.89 10.90
N LEU A 16 3.00 -7.32 11.30
CA LEU A 16 2.27 -6.77 12.43
C LEU A 16 2.01 -7.90 13.43
N ILE A 17 2.44 -7.70 14.69
CA ILE A 17 1.98 -8.50 15.82
C ILE A 17 1.14 -7.57 16.68
N ALA A 18 -0.11 -7.92 16.93
CA ALA A 18 -1.04 -7.07 17.64
C ALA A 18 -1.90 -7.87 18.63
N ASP A 19 -2.26 -7.22 19.74
CA ASP A 19 -3.25 -7.74 20.67
C ASP A 19 -4.66 -7.27 20.23
N ALA A 20 -5.56 -8.24 20.05
CA ALA A 20 -6.97 -7.96 19.87
C ALA A 20 -7.61 -7.64 21.22
N VAL A 21 -7.99 -6.38 21.42
CA VAL A 21 -8.58 -5.85 22.65
C VAL A 21 -10.04 -5.51 22.38
N VAL A 22 -10.94 -6.03 23.20
CA VAL A 22 -12.37 -5.65 23.16
C VAL A 22 -12.56 -4.41 24.01
N GLU A 23 -13.07 -3.34 23.40
CA GLU A 23 -13.44 -2.10 24.05
C GLU A 23 -14.97 -1.98 23.99
N THR A 24 -15.59 -1.61 25.11
CA THR A 24 -17.03 -1.35 25.18
C THR A 24 -17.26 0.14 25.26
N ASP A 25 -18.05 0.68 24.34
CA ASP A 25 -18.41 2.12 24.35
C ASP A 25 -19.45 2.46 25.44
N GLU A 26 -19.75 3.75 25.59
CA GLU A 26 -20.71 4.27 26.57
C GLU A 26 -22.13 3.71 26.37
N ASN A 27 -22.44 3.17 25.20
CA ASN A 27 -23.73 2.58 24.85
C ASN A 27 -23.74 1.05 25.03
N GLY A 28 -22.64 0.44 25.53
CA GLY A 28 -22.52 -0.99 25.69
C GLY A 28 -22.19 -1.77 24.42
N LYS A 29 -21.84 -1.08 23.33
CA LYS A 29 -21.42 -1.71 22.07
C LYS A 29 -19.96 -2.13 22.17
N GLU A 30 -19.72 -3.42 22.01
CA GLU A 30 -18.36 -3.96 21.95
C GLU A 30 -17.75 -3.75 20.57
N THR A 31 -16.52 -3.25 20.55
CA THR A 31 -15.68 -3.12 19.35
C THR A 31 -14.30 -3.70 19.63
N THR A 32 -13.77 -4.47 18.69
CA THR A 32 -12.42 -5.01 18.82
C THR A 32 -11.42 -4.02 18.21
N ARG A 33 -10.39 -3.64 18.96
CA ARG A 33 -9.25 -2.84 18.48
C ARG A 33 -7.99 -3.67 18.44
N LEU A 34 -7.13 -3.34 17.49
CA LEU A 34 -5.77 -3.85 17.44
C LEU A 34 -4.86 -2.89 18.21
N LYS A 35 -4.07 -3.45 19.13
CA LYS A 35 -2.99 -2.74 19.80
C LYS A 35 -1.67 -3.33 19.31
N ASP A 36 -0.90 -2.54 18.59
CA ASP A 36 0.37 -2.96 18.05
C ASP A 36 1.35 -3.34 19.16
N VAL A 37 2.00 -4.49 18.98
CA VAL A 37 3.11 -4.98 19.79
C VAL A 37 4.41 -4.89 19.01
N VAL A 38 4.38 -5.31 17.73
CA VAL A 38 5.47 -5.18 16.77
C VAL A 38 4.90 -4.75 15.44
N ARG A 39 5.44 -3.70 14.83
CA ARG A 39 5.19 -3.32 13.44
C ARG A 39 6.52 -3.10 12.75
N GLN A 40 6.82 -3.93 11.75
CA GLN A 40 8.10 -3.90 11.03
C GLN A 40 7.91 -4.00 9.52
N MET A 41 8.86 -3.44 8.79
CA MET A 41 8.95 -3.53 7.33
C MET A 41 10.41 -3.82 6.93
N ARG A 42 10.55 -4.68 5.91
CA ARG A 42 11.82 -4.93 5.22
C ARG A 42 11.62 -4.74 3.71
N ILE A 43 12.52 -4.01 3.07
CA ILE A 43 12.54 -3.90 1.62
C ILE A 43 13.26 -5.11 1.05
N VAL A 44 12.51 -5.97 0.37
CA VAL A 44 13.01 -7.22 -0.20
C VAL A 44 12.99 -7.22 -1.73
N ARG A 45 12.18 -6.32 -2.35
CA ARG A 45 12.04 -6.19 -3.81
C ARG A 45 11.73 -7.53 -4.48
N LEU A 46 10.79 -8.27 -3.91
CA LEU A 46 10.39 -9.59 -4.42
C LEU A 46 9.97 -9.51 -5.89
N GLY A 47 9.32 -8.43 -6.29
CA GLY A 47 8.85 -8.23 -7.66
C GLY A 47 9.87 -7.63 -8.63
N GLN A 48 11.14 -7.47 -8.24
CA GLN A 48 12.18 -6.94 -9.11
C GLN A 48 12.31 -7.79 -10.38
N GLY A 49 12.10 -7.18 -11.56
CA GLY A 49 12.21 -7.83 -12.86
C GLY A 49 11.04 -8.75 -13.23
N VAL A 50 10.04 -8.95 -12.37
CA VAL A 50 8.89 -9.83 -12.65
C VAL A 50 8.08 -9.34 -13.84
N ASP A 51 7.90 -8.04 -13.98
CA ASP A 51 7.15 -7.47 -15.11
C ASP A 51 7.79 -7.81 -16.48
N ALA A 52 9.12 -7.86 -16.55
CA ALA A 52 9.86 -8.17 -17.76
C ALA A 52 10.05 -9.67 -18.00
N THR A 53 10.23 -10.46 -16.94
CA THR A 53 10.66 -11.86 -17.02
C THR A 53 9.54 -12.87 -16.74
N GLY A 54 8.53 -12.48 -15.95
CA GLY A 54 7.51 -13.38 -15.40
C GLY A 54 8.03 -14.28 -14.26
N TRP A 55 9.24 -14.01 -13.70
CA TRP A 55 9.88 -14.87 -12.70
C TRP A 55 10.41 -14.07 -11.52
N LEU A 56 10.26 -14.64 -10.31
CA LEU A 56 10.95 -14.14 -9.11
C LEU A 56 12.45 -14.44 -9.22
N ALA A 57 13.28 -13.42 -9.09
CA ALA A 57 14.73 -13.57 -9.11
C ALA A 57 15.23 -14.27 -7.84
N GLN A 58 16.29 -15.08 -7.95
CA GLN A 58 16.82 -15.83 -6.81
C GLN A 58 17.28 -14.91 -5.67
N GLU A 59 17.94 -13.81 -5.99
CA GLU A 59 18.42 -12.86 -4.99
C GLU A 59 17.25 -12.16 -4.26
N ALA A 60 16.10 -11.97 -4.92
CA ALA A 60 14.91 -11.43 -4.31
C ALA A 60 14.23 -12.45 -3.38
N LEU A 61 14.21 -13.72 -3.78
CA LEU A 61 13.77 -14.83 -2.93
C LEU A 61 14.63 -14.94 -1.67
N ASP A 62 15.95 -14.89 -1.82
CA ASP A 62 16.90 -15.03 -0.72
C ASP A 62 16.72 -13.90 0.32
N ARG A 63 16.60 -12.64 -0.13
CA ARG A 63 16.29 -11.49 0.75
C ARG A 63 14.94 -11.67 1.47
N THR A 64 13.95 -12.19 0.76
CA THR A 64 12.60 -12.40 1.33
C THR A 64 12.62 -13.51 2.37
N PHE A 65 13.32 -14.60 2.12
CA PHE A 65 13.45 -15.71 3.06
C PHE A 65 14.26 -15.32 4.30
N GLU A 66 15.26 -14.45 4.16
CA GLU A 66 15.99 -13.89 5.30
C GLU A 66 15.05 -13.09 6.21
N ALA A 67 14.29 -12.14 5.65
CA ALA A 67 13.30 -11.38 6.38
C ALA A 67 12.21 -12.27 7.03
N ALA A 68 11.77 -13.31 6.33
CA ALA A 68 10.80 -14.26 6.87
C ALA A 68 11.32 -15.04 8.08
N ARG A 69 12.62 -15.39 8.12
CA ARG A 69 13.24 -16.03 9.30
C ARG A 69 13.27 -15.09 10.50
N GLU A 70 13.60 -13.80 10.30
CA GLU A 70 13.52 -12.79 11.38
C GLU A 70 12.09 -12.70 11.91
N TYR A 71 11.08 -12.67 11.01
CA TYR A 71 9.68 -12.58 11.41
C TYR A 71 9.18 -13.85 12.13
N ALA A 72 9.64 -15.03 11.72
CA ALA A 72 9.35 -16.28 12.42
C ALA A 72 9.86 -16.25 13.87
N GLN A 73 11.05 -15.70 14.10
CA GLN A 73 11.60 -15.51 15.43
C GLN A 73 10.75 -14.54 16.27
N LEU A 74 10.40 -13.37 15.72
CA LEU A 74 9.56 -12.38 16.41
C LEU A 74 8.18 -12.93 16.77
N LEU A 75 7.53 -13.64 15.84
CA LEU A 75 6.24 -14.28 16.09
C LEU A 75 6.30 -15.27 17.27
N LYS A 76 7.38 -16.05 17.34
CA LYS A 76 7.63 -17.00 18.43
C LYS A 76 7.93 -16.29 19.75
N GLU A 77 8.80 -15.29 19.74
CA GLU A 77 9.20 -14.51 20.94
C GLU A 77 8.02 -13.78 21.56
N HIS A 78 7.13 -13.25 20.73
CA HIS A 78 5.94 -12.54 21.18
C HIS A 78 4.72 -13.44 21.37
N GLY A 79 4.81 -14.74 21.07
CA GLY A 79 3.74 -15.71 21.32
C GLY A 79 2.47 -15.40 20.52
N ALA A 80 2.58 -15.23 19.20
CA ALA A 80 1.40 -15.03 18.36
C ALA A 80 0.57 -16.32 18.29
N ASP A 81 -0.73 -16.24 18.67
CA ASP A 81 -1.66 -17.37 18.72
C ASP A 81 -2.11 -17.82 17.32
N ARG A 82 -2.24 -16.85 16.41
CA ARG A 82 -2.62 -17.05 15.01
C ARG A 82 -1.74 -16.19 14.13
N VAL A 83 -1.41 -16.72 12.95
CA VAL A 83 -0.62 -15.98 11.94
C VAL A 83 -1.26 -16.17 10.58
N ARG A 84 -1.50 -15.07 9.87
CA ARG A 84 -1.91 -15.06 8.47
C ARG A 84 -0.82 -14.42 7.62
N PHE A 85 -0.33 -15.14 6.62
CA PHE A 85 0.64 -14.66 5.65
C PHE A 85 -0.04 -14.46 4.31
N VAL A 86 -0.02 -13.24 3.80
CA VAL A 86 -0.59 -12.87 2.51
C VAL A 86 0.52 -12.45 1.56
N ALA A 87 0.46 -12.92 0.32
CA ALA A 87 1.34 -12.54 -0.78
C ALA A 87 0.50 -11.97 -1.94
N THR A 88 0.99 -10.89 -2.56
CA THR A 88 0.19 -10.10 -3.50
C THR A 88 0.74 -10.11 -4.93
N SER A 89 0.73 -8.98 -5.63
CA SER A 89 0.97 -8.83 -7.07
C SER A 89 2.21 -9.58 -7.58
N ALA A 90 3.39 -9.40 -6.99
CA ALA A 90 4.63 -10.05 -7.50
C ALA A 90 4.52 -11.57 -7.51
N THR A 91 4.02 -12.16 -6.43
CA THR A 91 3.85 -13.62 -6.33
C THR A 91 2.71 -14.10 -7.23
N ARG A 92 1.64 -13.32 -7.35
CA ARG A 92 0.51 -13.61 -8.23
C ARG A 92 0.93 -13.71 -9.70
N ASP A 93 1.81 -12.79 -10.13
CA ASP A 93 2.26 -12.67 -11.53
C ASP A 93 3.39 -13.65 -11.87
N ALA A 94 4.08 -14.24 -10.89
CA ALA A 94 5.27 -15.05 -11.11
C ALA A 94 4.97 -16.51 -11.44
N GLY A 95 5.61 -17.02 -12.50
CA GLY A 95 5.52 -18.43 -12.92
C GLY A 95 6.16 -19.42 -11.93
N ASN A 96 7.18 -18.98 -11.18
CA ASN A 96 7.89 -19.79 -10.17
C ASN A 96 7.40 -19.52 -8.73
N ARG A 97 6.19 -18.98 -8.55
CA ARG A 97 5.61 -18.70 -7.23
C ARG A 97 5.66 -19.87 -6.24
N LYS A 98 5.65 -21.11 -6.77
CA LYS A 98 5.74 -22.32 -5.91
C LYS A 98 7.04 -22.35 -5.09
N VAL A 99 8.16 -21.91 -5.64
CA VAL A 99 9.45 -21.85 -4.92
C VAL A 99 9.35 -20.92 -3.72
N PHE A 100 8.71 -19.76 -3.90
CA PHE A 100 8.45 -18.82 -2.82
C PHE A 100 7.52 -19.43 -1.76
N MET A 101 6.39 -20.00 -2.16
CA MET A 101 5.41 -20.60 -1.24
C MET A 101 6.02 -21.72 -0.40
N ASP A 102 6.73 -22.66 -1.04
CA ASP A 102 7.39 -23.76 -0.35
C ASP A 102 8.46 -23.26 0.64
N GLY A 103 9.24 -22.24 0.25
CA GLY A 103 10.25 -21.63 1.11
C GLY A 103 9.66 -20.95 2.35
N ILE A 104 8.59 -20.17 2.19
CA ILE A 104 7.88 -19.53 3.31
C ILE A 104 7.28 -20.59 4.23
N GLN A 105 6.63 -21.62 3.68
CA GLN A 105 6.05 -22.70 4.47
C GLN A 105 7.12 -23.45 5.30
N GLN A 106 8.30 -23.68 4.74
CA GLN A 106 9.42 -24.30 5.47
C GLN A 106 9.93 -23.41 6.62
N ILE A 107 9.93 -22.08 6.44
CA ILE A 107 10.45 -21.13 7.41
C ILE A 107 9.45 -20.88 8.55
N LEU A 108 8.19 -20.63 8.21
CA LEU A 108 7.16 -20.19 9.14
C LEU A 108 6.26 -21.33 9.66
N GLY A 109 6.27 -22.50 8.97
CA GLY A 109 5.35 -23.60 9.29
C GLY A 109 3.89 -23.35 8.90
N ILE A 110 3.61 -22.26 8.18
CA ILE A 110 2.29 -21.89 7.68
C ILE A 110 2.33 -21.74 6.17
N GLU A 111 1.22 -22.08 5.50
CA GLU A 111 1.10 -21.91 4.05
C GLU A 111 0.79 -20.43 3.74
N PRO A 112 1.60 -19.77 2.89
CA PRO A 112 1.29 -18.40 2.47
C PRO A 112 0.11 -18.39 1.49
N GLU A 113 -0.77 -17.43 1.64
CA GLU A 113 -1.93 -17.22 0.77
C GLU A 113 -1.56 -16.25 -0.36
N VAL A 114 -1.62 -16.68 -1.61
CA VAL A 114 -1.52 -15.78 -2.78
C VAL A 114 -2.92 -15.28 -3.11
N ILE A 115 -3.24 -14.08 -2.66
CA ILE A 115 -4.60 -13.54 -2.75
C ILE A 115 -4.88 -12.87 -4.10
N SER A 116 -6.15 -12.82 -4.47
CA SER A 116 -6.61 -12.06 -5.63
C SER A 116 -6.53 -10.55 -5.39
N GLY A 117 -6.48 -9.75 -6.47
CA GLY A 117 -6.53 -8.29 -6.35
C GLY A 117 -7.82 -7.77 -5.70
N THR A 118 -8.93 -8.51 -5.81
CA THR A 118 -10.19 -8.16 -5.13
C THR A 118 -10.11 -8.38 -3.62
N GLU A 119 -9.46 -9.44 -3.20
CA GLU A 119 -9.24 -9.69 -1.76
C GLU A 119 -8.23 -8.71 -1.17
N GLU A 120 -7.12 -8.45 -1.89
CA GLU A 120 -6.15 -7.41 -1.55
C GLU A 120 -6.84 -6.04 -1.34
N ALA A 121 -7.69 -5.65 -2.28
CA ALA A 121 -8.50 -4.45 -2.21
C ALA A 121 -9.41 -4.41 -0.97
N SER A 122 -10.08 -5.52 -0.66
CA SER A 122 -10.99 -5.60 0.50
C SER A 122 -10.25 -5.50 1.83
N LEU A 123 -9.09 -6.14 1.94
CA LEU A 123 -8.24 -6.06 3.14
C LEU A 123 -7.68 -4.64 3.32
N SER A 124 -7.19 -4.02 2.25
CA SER A 124 -6.66 -2.65 2.29
C SER A 124 -7.75 -1.65 2.69
N PHE A 125 -8.96 -1.80 2.14
CA PHE A 125 -10.11 -0.99 2.52
C PHE A 125 -10.47 -1.13 4.00
N ALA A 126 -10.52 -2.36 4.51
CA ALA A 126 -10.84 -2.63 5.91
C ALA A 126 -9.83 -1.98 6.87
N GLY A 127 -8.53 -2.06 6.56
CA GLY A 127 -7.47 -1.42 7.32
C GLY A 127 -7.60 0.11 7.31
N ALA A 128 -7.71 0.70 6.12
CA ALA A 128 -7.80 2.15 5.94
C ALA A 128 -9.03 2.76 6.62
N MET A 129 -10.21 2.17 6.43
CA MET A 129 -11.47 2.71 6.96
C MET A 129 -11.54 2.70 8.49
N ARG A 130 -10.77 1.83 9.14
CA ARG A 130 -10.69 1.78 10.59
C ARG A 130 -9.93 2.97 11.17
N ALA A 131 -8.91 3.44 10.48
CA ALA A 131 -8.01 4.48 10.96
C ALA A 131 -8.49 5.90 10.65
N VAL A 132 -9.01 6.13 9.45
CA VAL A 132 -9.43 7.48 9.03
C VAL A 132 -10.84 7.86 9.49
N GLY A 133 -11.43 7.04 10.34
CA GLY A 133 -12.78 7.27 10.84
C GLY A 133 -13.85 7.04 9.78
N ALA A 134 -15.05 6.82 10.29
CA ALA A 134 -16.19 6.56 9.45
C ALA A 134 -16.53 7.81 8.64
N GLY A 135 -16.30 7.73 7.37
CA GLY A 135 -16.92 8.62 6.40
C GLY A 135 -18.32 8.13 6.03
N ASP A 136 -19.19 9.06 5.72
CA ASP A 136 -20.44 8.74 5.06
C ASP A 136 -20.16 8.04 3.71
N LYS A 137 -21.20 7.66 3.01
CA LYS A 137 -21.23 6.87 1.79
C LYS A 137 -20.17 7.28 0.75
N ASN A 138 -19.63 6.30 0.01
CA ASN A 138 -18.82 6.49 -1.19
C ASN A 138 -17.41 7.07 -0.93
N THR A 139 -16.69 6.48 0.02
CA THR A 139 -15.24 6.70 0.16
C THR A 139 -14.50 5.83 -0.85
N LEU A 140 -13.65 6.44 -1.65
CA LEU A 140 -12.69 5.76 -2.50
C LEU A 140 -11.38 5.59 -1.73
N VAL A 141 -10.96 4.36 -1.49
CA VAL A 141 -9.60 4.03 -1.04
C VAL A 141 -8.78 3.63 -2.26
N PHE A 142 -7.59 4.20 -2.45
CA PHE A 142 -6.62 3.66 -3.40
C PHE A 142 -5.32 3.29 -2.70
N ASP A 143 -4.87 2.06 -2.96
CA ASP A 143 -3.65 1.48 -2.42
C ASP A 143 -2.60 1.42 -3.54
N LEU A 144 -1.64 2.34 -3.51
CA LEU A 144 -0.58 2.39 -4.51
C LEU A 144 0.62 1.57 -4.05
N GLY A 145 0.62 0.31 -4.46
CA GLY A 145 1.69 -0.64 -4.17
C GLY A 145 2.88 -0.57 -5.13
N GLY A 146 3.75 -1.57 -5.02
CA GLY A 146 4.93 -1.68 -5.90
C GLY A 146 4.60 -2.19 -7.30
N GLY A 147 3.71 -3.16 -7.43
CA GLY A 147 3.36 -3.83 -8.70
C GLY A 147 1.95 -3.53 -9.22
N SER A 148 1.02 -3.21 -8.33
CA SER A 148 -0.38 -2.92 -8.63
C SER A 148 -0.88 -1.70 -7.86
N THR A 149 -2.07 -1.25 -8.22
CA THR A 149 -2.86 -0.26 -7.48
C THR A 149 -4.29 -0.78 -7.38
N GLU A 150 -4.80 -0.85 -6.16
CA GLU A 150 -6.17 -1.24 -5.86
C GLU A 150 -7.03 0.00 -5.68
N PHE A 151 -8.16 0.06 -6.39
CA PHE A 151 -9.20 1.07 -6.24
C PHE A 151 -10.42 0.42 -5.59
N VAL A 152 -10.86 0.95 -4.46
CA VAL A 152 -11.96 0.38 -3.67
C VAL A 152 -12.95 1.46 -3.31
N LEU A 153 -14.12 1.40 -3.91
CA LEU A 153 -15.24 2.24 -3.52
C LEU A 153 -16.06 1.51 -2.47
N GLY A 154 -16.31 2.17 -1.36
CA GLY A 154 -17.08 1.60 -0.28
C GLY A 154 -17.68 2.67 0.63
N GLY A 155 -18.35 2.24 1.68
CA GLY A 155 -18.95 3.14 2.66
C GLY A 155 -19.36 2.40 3.92
N GLY A 156 -19.77 3.16 4.93
CA GLY A 156 -20.13 2.63 6.25
C GLY A 156 -19.15 3.05 7.34
N ARG A 157 -19.40 2.65 8.57
CA ARG A 157 -18.63 3.05 9.76
C ARG A 157 -17.93 1.87 10.42
N GLY A 158 -16.61 1.98 10.61
CA GLY A 158 -15.84 0.97 11.36
C GLY A 158 -16.05 -0.44 10.81
N ALA A 159 -16.45 -1.37 11.64
CA ALA A 159 -16.73 -2.76 11.25
C ALA A 159 -17.93 -2.94 10.29
N GLU A 160 -18.76 -1.92 10.11
CA GLU A 160 -19.88 -1.92 9.17
C GLU A 160 -19.49 -1.39 7.77
N ALA A 161 -18.24 -0.98 7.59
CA ALA A 161 -17.75 -0.53 6.31
C ALA A 161 -17.78 -1.68 5.29
N LYS A 162 -18.44 -1.45 4.13
CA LYS A 162 -18.62 -2.45 3.08
C LYS A 162 -18.06 -1.95 1.77
N VAL A 163 -17.37 -2.85 1.09
CA VAL A 163 -16.95 -2.64 -0.30
C VAL A 163 -18.17 -2.69 -1.20
N ILE A 164 -18.35 -1.66 -2.03
CA ILE A 164 -19.38 -1.57 -3.08
C ILE A 164 -18.82 -2.18 -4.36
N SER A 165 -17.63 -1.75 -4.75
CA SER A 165 -16.93 -2.26 -5.93
C SER A 165 -15.43 -2.02 -5.78
N SER A 166 -14.63 -2.86 -6.43
CA SER A 166 -13.17 -2.73 -6.43
C SER A 166 -12.56 -3.17 -7.75
N ARG A 167 -11.37 -2.65 -8.03
CA ARG A 167 -10.55 -3.04 -9.16
C ARG A 167 -9.08 -2.93 -8.81
N SER A 168 -8.32 -3.99 -9.07
CA SER A 168 -6.86 -3.96 -9.08
C SER A 168 -6.37 -3.77 -10.52
N VAL A 169 -5.36 -2.91 -10.69
CA VAL A 169 -4.72 -2.63 -11.98
C VAL A 169 -3.20 -2.75 -11.85
N ASN A 170 -2.54 -3.20 -12.93
CA ASN A 170 -1.10 -3.46 -12.97
C ASN A 170 -0.29 -2.17 -13.15
N VAL A 171 -0.52 -1.20 -12.27
CA VAL A 171 0.22 0.06 -12.14
C VAL A 171 0.75 0.15 -10.72
N GLY A 172 2.06 0.27 -10.55
CA GLY A 172 2.71 0.36 -9.24
C GLY A 172 4.08 1.02 -9.35
N CYS A 173 4.59 1.53 -8.23
CA CYS A 173 5.80 2.36 -8.24
C CYS A 173 7.06 1.60 -8.69
N VAL A 174 7.20 0.31 -8.39
CA VAL A 174 8.32 -0.52 -8.88
C VAL A 174 8.14 -0.82 -10.36
N ARG A 175 6.96 -1.33 -10.74
CA ARG A 175 6.63 -1.71 -12.11
C ARG A 175 6.86 -0.57 -13.10
N LEU A 176 6.35 0.63 -12.82
CA LEU A 176 6.51 1.76 -13.75
C LEU A 176 7.89 2.42 -13.65
N THR A 177 8.61 2.26 -12.54
CA THR A 177 10.03 2.63 -12.48
C THR A 177 10.85 1.76 -13.44
N GLU A 178 10.68 0.44 -13.40
CA GLU A 178 11.40 -0.48 -14.27
C GLU A 178 11.08 -0.28 -15.75
N ARG A 179 9.82 0.07 -16.08
CA ARG A 179 9.42 0.33 -17.47
C ARG A 179 9.90 1.66 -18.02
N HIS A 180 9.82 2.72 -17.24
CA HIS A 180 9.88 4.07 -17.77
C HIS A 180 10.89 4.99 -17.09
N MET A 181 11.24 4.76 -15.81
CA MET A 181 11.99 5.72 -15.02
C MET A 181 13.39 5.25 -14.66
N VAL A 182 14.29 5.28 -15.63
CA VAL A 182 15.69 4.85 -15.46
C VAL A 182 16.61 5.96 -14.98
N SER A 183 16.16 7.23 -14.91
CA SER A 183 16.95 8.40 -14.52
C SER A 183 16.42 9.12 -13.28
N ALA A 184 17.29 9.83 -12.58
CA ALA A 184 16.95 10.80 -11.55
C ALA A 184 17.93 11.98 -11.66
N PRO A 185 17.46 13.21 -11.86
CA PRO A 185 16.05 13.64 -11.96
C PRO A 185 15.26 12.93 -13.07
N VAL A 186 13.93 12.87 -12.87
CA VAL A 186 13.00 12.28 -13.83
C VAL A 186 12.75 13.27 -14.98
N THR A 187 12.79 12.81 -16.25
CA THR A 187 12.51 13.66 -17.42
C THR A 187 11.01 13.79 -17.68
N ASP A 188 10.62 14.86 -18.36
CA ASP A 188 9.21 15.09 -18.74
C ASP A 188 8.67 13.97 -19.64
N GLU A 189 9.48 13.39 -20.52
CA GLU A 189 9.09 12.26 -21.35
C GLU A 189 8.79 11.00 -20.50
N GLN A 190 9.58 10.75 -19.46
CA GLN A 190 9.34 9.64 -18.53
C GLN A 190 8.06 9.88 -17.73
N VAL A 191 7.80 11.11 -17.29
CA VAL A 191 6.55 11.49 -16.63
C VAL A 191 5.36 11.19 -17.52
N GLN A 192 5.38 11.67 -18.77
CA GLN A 192 4.29 11.46 -19.74
C GLN A 192 4.00 9.97 -19.98
N ARG A 193 5.02 9.12 -20.05
CA ARG A 193 4.83 7.66 -20.21
C ARG A 193 4.16 7.03 -18.99
N VAL A 194 4.56 7.40 -17.78
CA VAL A 194 3.93 6.91 -16.54
C VAL A 194 2.49 7.42 -16.44
N GLU A 195 2.23 8.67 -16.78
CA GLU A 195 0.87 9.22 -16.80
C GLU A 195 -0.01 8.51 -17.82
N ALA A 196 0.50 8.20 -19.01
CA ALA A 196 -0.24 7.47 -20.04
C ALA A 196 -0.64 6.05 -19.58
N ASP A 197 0.31 5.29 -18.99
CA ASP A 197 0.00 3.97 -18.42
C ASP A 197 -1.02 4.08 -17.28
N THR A 198 -0.91 5.12 -16.45
CA THR A 198 -1.85 5.37 -15.34
C THR A 198 -3.24 5.71 -15.86
N ASP A 199 -3.35 6.55 -16.89
CA ASP A 199 -4.63 6.89 -17.51
C ASP A 199 -5.30 5.67 -18.12
N ALA A 200 -4.56 4.86 -18.88
CA ALA A 200 -5.09 3.62 -19.44
C ALA A 200 -5.62 2.65 -18.37
N ALA A 201 -4.92 2.58 -17.23
CA ALA A 201 -5.37 1.79 -16.09
C ALA A 201 -6.66 2.37 -15.47
N ILE A 202 -6.75 3.69 -15.28
CA ILE A 202 -7.93 4.35 -14.72
C ILE A 202 -9.15 4.12 -15.61
N GLU A 203 -9.02 4.13 -16.94
CA GLU A 203 -10.12 3.81 -17.84
C GLU A 203 -10.68 2.39 -17.61
N THR A 204 -9.81 1.42 -17.26
CA THR A 204 -10.28 0.08 -16.87
C THR A 204 -10.98 0.09 -15.51
N VAL A 205 -10.57 0.96 -14.59
CA VAL A 205 -11.22 1.12 -13.28
C VAL A 205 -12.62 1.72 -13.46
N VAL A 206 -12.75 2.80 -14.24
CA VAL A 206 -14.04 3.47 -14.52
C VAL A 206 -15.09 2.52 -15.06
N SER A 207 -14.67 1.53 -15.85
CA SER A 207 -15.60 0.52 -16.42
C SER A 207 -16.26 -0.40 -15.38
N SER A 208 -15.68 -0.51 -14.17
CA SER A 208 -16.10 -1.45 -13.13
C SER A 208 -16.35 -0.83 -11.76
N VAL A 209 -15.77 0.34 -11.50
CA VAL A 209 -15.92 1.09 -10.25
C VAL A 209 -16.54 2.45 -10.58
N PRO A 210 -17.71 2.80 -10.05
CA PRO A 210 -18.38 4.09 -10.33
C PRO A 210 -17.67 5.25 -9.61
N LEU A 211 -16.44 5.60 -10.06
CA LEU A 211 -15.58 6.62 -9.45
C LEU A 211 -16.27 7.98 -9.34
N SER A 212 -17.15 8.32 -10.29
CA SER A 212 -17.89 9.59 -10.30
C SER A 212 -18.82 9.77 -9.09
N THR A 213 -19.14 8.70 -8.38
CA THR A 213 -19.97 8.75 -7.18
C THR A 213 -19.16 8.94 -5.90
N ALA A 214 -17.85 8.90 -5.97
CA ALA A 214 -16.98 9.06 -4.80
C ALA A 214 -17.05 10.50 -4.28
N THR A 215 -17.16 10.63 -2.95
CA THR A 215 -17.23 11.94 -2.28
C THR A 215 -15.99 12.23 -1.41
N ARG A 216 -15.16 11.22 -1.19
CA ARG A 216 -13.92 11.31 -0.41
C ARG A 216 -12.89 10.34 -0.99
N ALA A 217 -11.63 10.76 -1.01
CA ALA A 217 -10.50 9.89 -1.34
C ALA A 217 -9.60 9.64 -0.13
N VAL A 218 -9.16 8.40 0.02
CA VAL A 218 -8.16 7.97 1.00
C VAL A 218 -7.06 7.24 0.26
N ALA A 219 -5.82 7.57 0.55
CA ALA A 219 -4.65 6.92 -0.03
C ALA A 219 -3.85 6.20 1.05
N VAL A 220 -3.38 5.01 0.71
CA VAL A 220 -2.58 4.18 1.60
C VAL A 220 -1.28 3.75 0.94
N ALA A 221 -0.46 3.04 1.66
CA ALA A 221 0.85 2.51 1.31
C ALA A 221 1.97 3.56 1.23
N GLY A 222 3.16 3.05 0.97
CA GLY A 222 4.40 3.78 1.21
C GLY A 222 4.64 5.00 0.31
N THR A 223 4.05 5.07 -0.87
CA THR A 223 4.11 6.27 -1.71
C THR A 223 3.28 7.40 -1.10
N ALA A 224 2.06 7.09 -0.64
CA ALA A 224 1.17 8.06 -0.01
C ALA A 224 1.80 8.67 1.24
N THR A 225 2.31 7.82 2.14
CA THR A 225 2.91 8.27 3.40
C THR A 225 4.21 9.04 3.21
N THR A 226 5.05 8.66 2.22
CA THR A 226 6.26 9.41 1.88
C THR A 226 5.95 10.78 1.29
N LEU A 227 4.93 10.87 0.41
CA LEU A 227 4.48 12.14 -0.15
C LEU A 227 3.88 13.05 0.94
N ALA A 228 3.14 12.49 1.88
CA ALA A 228 2.62 13.24 3.03
C ALA A 228 3.73 13.78 3.93
N ALA A 229 4.74 12.97 4.25
CA ALA A 229 5.91 13.40 5.01
C ALA A 229 6.62 14.59 4.33
N ALA A 230 6.79 14.50 3.00
CA ALA A 230 7.37 15.58 2.20
C ALA A 230 6.50 16.85 2.21
N ALA A 231 5.19 16.71 2.03
CA ALA A 231 4.24 17.82 2.02
C ALA A 231 4.15 18.55 3.36
N LEU A 232 4.30 17.81 4.47
CA LEU A 232 4.36 18.34 5.83
C LEU A 232 5.73 18.95 6.19
N GLY A 233 6.75 18.75 5.37
CA GLY A 233 8.11 19.23 5.64
C GLY A 233 8.78 18.54 6.83
N LEU A 234 8.48 17.25 7.05
CA LEU A 234 9.04 16.50 8.18
C LEU A 234 10.56 16.30 8.00
N GLU A 235 11.31 16.43 9.07
CA GLU A 235 12.75 16.12 9.08
C GLU A 235 12.99 14.61 9.16
N THR A 236 12.14 13.88 9.90
CA THR A 236 12.17 12.44 10.08
C THR A 236 10.76 11.87 9.86
N TYR A 237 10.67 10.57 9.62
CA TYR A 237 9.38 9.92 9.43
C TYR A 237 8.58 9.89 10.74
N ASP A 238 7.39 10.47 10.71
CA ASP A 238 6.46 10.54 11.84
C ASP A 238 5.07 10.05 11.39
N SER A 239 4.75 8.81 11.75
CA SER A 239 3.50 8.16 11.37
C SER A 239 2.26 8.81 12.02
N GLU A 240 2.40 9.39 13.20
CA GLU A 240 1.28 10.07 13.88
C GLU A 240 0.92 11.36 13.16
N ALA A 241 1.92 12.14 12.74
CA ALA A 241 1.72 13.35 11.96
C ALA A 241 1.17 13.07 10.56
N ILE A 242 1.58 11.95 9.94
CA ILE A 242 1.16 11.54 8.59
C ILE A 242 -0.28 11.03 8.59
N ASN A 243 -0.65 10.22 9.59
CA ASN A 243 -1.93 9.53 9.61
C ASN A 243 -3.10 10.52 9.74
N GLY A 244 -4.05 10.45 8.81
CA GLY A 244 -5.21 11.34 8.77
C GLY A 244 -4.94 12.70 8.13
N THR A 245 -3.70 13.01 7.71
CA THR A 245 -3.38 14.25 6.99
C THR A 245 -4.17 14.33 5.68
N SER A 246 -4.77 15.49 5.42
CA SER A 246 -5.45 15.79 4.17
C SER A 246 -4.59 16.70 3.29
N LEU A 247 -4.33 16.26 2.06
CA LEU A 247 -3.52 16.99 1.08
C LEU A 247 -4.39 17.45 -0.08
N SER A 248 -4.35 18.74 -0.41
CA SER A 248 -5.01 19.24 -1.60
C SER A 248 -4.34 18.75 -2.89
N LEU A 249 -5.08 18.72 -3.99
CA LEU A 249 -4.56 18.37 -5.32
C LEU A 249 -3.32 19.22 -5.67
N GLU A 250 -3.38 20.54 -5.42
CA GLU A 250 -2.25 21.46 -5.64
C GLU A 250 -1.02 21.08 -4.82
N THR A 251 -1.20 20.77 -3.53
CA THR A 251 -0.11 20.34 -2.66
C THR A 251 0.51 19.03 -3.15
N VAL A 252 -0.31 18.06 -3.55
CA VAL A 252 0.16 16.79 -4.12
C VAL A 252 0.98 17.02 -5.39
N GLN A 253 0.48 17.83 -6.34
CA GLN A 253 1.16 18.12 -7.58
C GLN A 253 2.52 18.81 -7.35
N ARG A 254 2.56 19.84 -6.50
CA ARG A 254 3.79 20.55 -6.14
C ARG A 254 4.81 19.63 -5.47
N THR A 255 4.38 18.82 -4.51
CA THR A 255 5.26 17.88 -3.78
C THR A 255 5.78 16.78 -4.71
N ALA A 256 4.92 16.25 -5.59
CA ALA A 256 5.32 15.28 -6.59
C ALA A 256 6.38 15.86 -7.56
N GLN A 257 6.19 17.09 -8.01
CA GLN A 257 7.16 17.77 -8.87
C GLN A 257 8.51 17.96 -8.16
N MET A 258 8.49 18.39 -6.89
CA MET A 258 9.70 18.53 -6.08
C MET A 258 10.47 17.19 -5.99
N LEU A 259 9.80 16.11 -5.60
CA LEU A 259 10.46 14.80 -5.46
C LEU A 259 10.97 14.24 -6.80
N ARG A 260 10.29 14.52 -7.92
CA ARG A 260 10.74 14.12 -9.27
C ARG A 260 12.00 14.86 -9.72
N SER A 261 12.13 16.13 -9.37
CA SER A 261 13.27 16.97 -9.76
C SER A 261 14.56 16.65 -8.99
N MET A 262 14.47 15.92 -7.89
CA MET A 262 15.62 15.53 -7.06
C MET A 262 16.42 14.39 -7.70
N THR A 263 17.73 14.44 -7.53
CA THR A 263 18.64 13.32 -7.77
C THR A 263 18.40 12.18 -6.75
N ARG A 264 18.98 11.01 -7.02
CA ARG A 264 18.94 9.90 -6.05
C ARG A 264 19.61 10.26 -4.72
N GLN A 265 20.70 11.01 -4.79
CA GLN A 265 21.43 11.45 -3.59
C GLN A 265 20.58 12.40 -2.75
N GLU A 266 19.99 13.44 -3.34
CA GLU A 266 19.11 14.37 -2.63
C GLU A 266 17.92 13.66 -1.98
N ARG A 267 17.29 12.68 -2.69
CA ARG A 267 16.21 11.87 -2.10
C ARG A 267 16.69 11.01 -0.94
N ALA A 268 17.91 10.47 -1.00
CA ALA A 268 18.49 9.64 0.07
C ALA A 268 18.85 10.46 1.33
N GLU A 269 19.07 11.75 1.19
CA GLU A 269 19.35 12.68 2.29
C GLU A 269 18.08 13.14 3.04
N LEU A 270 16.88 12.87 2.49
CA LEU A 270 15.62 13.17 3.17
C LEU A 270 15.41 12.19 4.33
N GLY A 271 15.43 12.67 5.58
CA GLY A 271 15.38 11.82 6.77
C GLY A 271 14.08 11.02 6.93
N TYR A 272 13.00 11.41 6.24
CA TYR A 272 11.75 10.65 6.16
C TYR A 272 11.73 9.63 5.01
N MET A 273 12.70 9.68 4.08
CA MET A 273 12.75 8.80 2.92
C MET A 273 13.38 7.44 3.27
N HIS A 274 12.58 6.39 3.24
CA HIS A 274 13.15 5.06 3.43
C HIS A 274 14.11 4.72 2.28
N PRO A 275 15.35 4.22 2.55
CA PRO A 275 16.36 3.95 1.51
C PRO A 275 15.86 3.09 0.34
N GLY A 276 14.98 2.13 0.62
CA GLY A 276 14.38 1.26 -0.39
C GLY A 276 13.28 1.91 -1.25
N ARG A 277 12.98 3.20 -1.05
CA ARG A 277 12.02 3.98 -1.86
C ARG A 277 12.68 5.02 -2.74
N VAL A 278 13.95 5.34 -2.51
CA VAL A 278 14.69 6.41 -3.20
C VAL A 278 14.60 6.32 -4.73
N ASP A 279 14.70 5.12 -5.26
CA ASP A 279 14.67 4.86 -6.71
C ASP A 279 13.27 4.75 -7.29
N VAL A 280 12.27 4.32 -6.51
CA VAL A 280 10.90 4.10 -7.00
C VAL A 280 9.94 5.26 -6.73
N ILE A 281 10.34 6.22 -5.86
CA ILE A 281 9.44 7.31 -5.47
C ILE A 281 9.08 8.22 -6.64
N GLY A 282 9.97 8.39 -7.63
CA GLY A 282 9.70 9.20 -8.81
C GLY A 282 8.49 8.73 -9.60
N ALA A 283 8.40 7.41 -9.87
CA ALA A 283 7.21 6.82 -10.48
C ALA A 283 6.02 6.88 -9.52
N GLY A 284 6.24 6.53 -8.26
CA GLY A 284 5.19 6.52 -7.25
C GLY A 284 4.44 7.84 -7.15
N VAL A 285 5.15 8.96 -7.00
CA VAL A 285 4.49 10.28 -6.88
C VAL A 285 3.87 10.76 -8.19
N THR A 286 4.38 10.31 -9.34
CA THR A 286 3.77 10.60 -10.65
C THR A 286 2.42 9.90 -10.78
N ILE A 287 2.37 8.59 -10.49
CA ILE A 287 1.14 7.81 -10.47
C ILE A 287 0.13 8.44 -9.50
N TYR A 288 0.58 8.74 -8.28
CA TYR A 288 -0.26 9.31 -7.22
C TYR A 288 -0.90 10.64 -7.64
N ALA A 289 -0.09 11.57 -8.13
CA ALA A 289 -0.57 12.88 -8.60
C ALA A 289 -1.54 12.72 -9.78
N ARG A 290 -1.26 11.80 -10.72
CA ARG A 290 -2.14 11.54 -11.86
C ARG A 290 -3.47 10.94 -11.42
N ILE A 291 -3.47 9.97 -10.49
CA ILE A 291 -4.70 9.40 -9.92
C ILE A 291 -5.57 10.51 -9.32
N LEU A 292 -5.00 11.39 -8.48
CA LEU A 292 -5.79 12.44 -7.85
C LEU A 292 -6.32 13.46 -8.86
N THR A 293 -5.53 13.80 -9.89
CA THR A 293 -5.97 14.66 -11.00
C THR A 293 -7.17 14.05 -11.74
N ARG A 294 -7.08 12.75 -12.10
CA ARG A 294 -8.17 12.05 -12.78
C ARG A 294 -9.41 11.92 -11.90
N LEU A 295 -9.25 11.67 -10.59
CA LEU A 295 -10.38 11.65 -9.67
C LEU A 295 -11.07 13.00 -9.57
N ASN A 296 -10.31 14.10 -9.55
CA ASN A 296 -10.87 15.44 -9.58
C ASN A 296 -11.70 15.69 -10.86
N GLU A 297 -11.16 15.30 -12.03
CA GLU A 297 -11.85 15.40 -13.31
C GLU A 297 -13.13 14.56 -13.35
N ILE A 298 -13.06 13.27 -12.96
CA ILE A 298 -14.17 12.29 -13.00
C ILE A 298 -15.31 12.69 -12.05
N THR A 299 -14.98 13.35 -10.94
CA THR A 299 -15.95 13.77 -9.90
C THR A 299 -16.38 15.22 -10.03
N ASP A 300 -16.11 15.90 -11.16
CA ASP A 300 -16.41 17.31 -11.38
C ASP A 300 -15.93 18.23 -10.23
N GLY A 301 -14.71 17.95 -9.72
CA GLY A 301 -14.08 18.74 -8.65
C GLY A 301 -14.49 18.38 -7.22
N VAL A 302 -15.38 17.42 -7.02
CA VAL A 302 -15.78 16.95 -5.66
C VAL A 302 -14.55 16.40 -4.90
N ILE A 303 -13.76 15.55 -5.55
CA ILE A 303 -12.49 15.10 -4.98
C ILE A 303 -11.37 16.06 -5.41
N ASN A 304 -11.07 17.02 -4.55
CA ASN A 304 -9.98 17.98 -4.70
C ASN A 304 -8.87 17.81 -3.66
N SER A 305 -8.99 16.81 -2.81
CA SER A 305 -8.03 16.46 -1.76
C SER A 305 -8.08 14.97 -1.46
N VAL A 306 -7.06 14.48 -0.77
CA VAL A 306 -6.94 13.08 -0.38
C VAL A 306 -6.46 12.98 1.06
N THR A 307 -7.08 12.10 1.85
CA THR A 307 -6.63 11.77 3.21
C THR A 307 -5.61 10.63 3.14
N VAL A 308 -4.49 10.75 3.84
CA VAL A 308 -3.45 9.71 3.90
C VAL A 308 -3.66 8.86 5.14
N SER A 309 -3.56 7.53 5.01
CA SER A 309 -3.63 6.59 6.12
C SER A 309 -2.35 5.76 6.22
N GLU A 310 -1.87 5.59 7.45
CA GLU A 310 -0.78 4.67 7.82
C GLU A 310 -1.27 3.23 8.00
N HIS A 311 -2.59 3.06 8.09
CA HIS A 311 -3.22 1.74 8.21
C HIS A 311 -3.73 1.30 6.84
N ASP A 312 -3.40 0.08 6.47
CA ASP A 312 -3.63 -0.47 5.14
C ASP A 312 -3.93 -1.97 5.16
N ILE A 313 -3.54 -2.70 4.10
CA ILE A 313 -3.74 -4.15 3.98
C ILE A 313 -3.19 -4.93 5.18
N LEU A 314 -2.07 -4.51 5.79
CA LEU A 314 -1.47 -5.23 6.92
C LEU A 314 -2.43 -5.25 8.13
N ASP A 315 -3.09 -4.12 8.39
CA ASP A 315 -4.13 -4.02 9.42
C ASP A 315 -5.37 -4.84 9.02
N GLY A 316 -5.75 -4.83 7.74
CA GLY A 316 -6.83 -5.64 7.21
C GLY A 316 -6.59 -7.14 7.36
N ILE A 317 -5.36 -7.62 7.11
CA ILE A 317 -4.97 -9.02 7.34
C ILE A 317 -5.11 -9.38 8.82
N ALA A 318 -4.66 -8.51 9.72
CA ALA A 318 -4.82 -8.73 11.15
C ALA A 318 -6.31 -8.81 11.55
N LEU A 319 -7.12 -7.85 11.10
CA LEU A 319 -8.56 -7.80 11.36
C LEU A 319 -9.32 -9.02 10.84
N SER A 320 -8.91 -9.58 9.70
CA SER A 320 -9.56 -10.74 9.10
C SER A 320 -9.44 -12.03 9.92
N GLN A 321 -8.62 -12.02 10.97
CA GLN A 321 -8.42 -13.16 11.87
C GLN A 321 -9.32 -13.09 13.13
N LEU A 322 -10.08 -12.00 13.29
CA LEU A 322 -11.00 -11.76 14.40
C LEU A 322 -12.39 -12.25 14.05
#